data_cb769bf408d4f1b174d745dd1b09b68a
#
_entry.id   cb769bf408d4f1b174d745dd1b09b68a
#
_cell.length_a   1.000
_cell.length_b   1.000
_cell.length_c   1.000
_cell.angle_alpha   90.00
_cell.angle_beta   90.00
_cell.angle_gamma   90.00
#
_symmetry.space_group_name_H-M   'P 1'
#
loop_
_entity.id
_entity.type
_entity.pdbx_description
1 polymer ?
#
loop_
_entity_poly.entity_id
_entity_poly.type
_entity_poly.pdbx_seq_one_letter_code
_entity_poly.pdbx_strand_id
1 'polypeptide(L)'
;MIYLHNIKLTAMSKILVLGAGIAGHTASAYLRKWLPGEHEVIVVSPNSYYQWIPSNIWVGVGRMTIDQVRFKLAPLYKKWGIVYKQARAVSVHPEGDSEIQSGYVTIEYTSDEQKGQIEKVPFDFLVNAIGPKLNFEATEGLGPGKNTVSVCTYSHAAEAWEKLQQCFSKMQKGEKQKFLIGTGHPTATCQGAAFEYILNVDYEIRKRKLENLAEITWISNEYELGDFGMGGAFIKKGGYVTSTKVFTESFFVQRGIRWIKQAGVIKVEPGV
;
A
#
# COMPACT_ATOMS: atom_id res chain seq x y z
N MET A 1 12.81 -5.85 24.46
CA MET A 1 12.44 -7.20 24.95
C MET A 1 11.18 -7.01 25.79
N ILE A 2 10.00 -7.30 25.21
CA ILE A 2 8.72 -7.20 25.93
C ILE A 2 8.57 -8.51 26.68
N TYR A 3 8.61 -8.43 28.01
CA TYR A 3 8.33 -9.55 28.89
C TYR A 3 6.82 -9.81 28.87
N LEU A 4 6.40 -10.85 28.15
CA LEU A 4 5.07 -11.45 28.34
C LEU A 4 5.12 -12.26 29.64
N HIS A 5 4.92 -11.60 30.80
CA HIS A 5 4.80 -12.27 32.09
C HIS A 5 3.44 -12.98 32.16
N ASN A 6 3.51 -14.33 32.12
CA ASN A 6 2.51 -15.28 32.65
C ASN A 6 1.02 -15.01 32.37
N ILE A 7 0.64 -14.85 31.12
CA ILE A 7 -0.72 -15.26 30.72
C ILE A 7 -0.66 -16.78 30.66
N LYS A 8 -1.16 -17.46 31.71
CA LYS A 8 -1.46 -18.89 31.64
C LYS A 8 -2.58 -19.05 30.62
N LEU A 9 -2.27 -19.29 29.37
CA LEU A 9 -3.18 -19.81 28.36
C LEU A 9 -3.48 -21.26 28.78
N THR A 10 -4.49 -21.46 29.65
CA THR A 10 -4.81 -22.76 30.25
C THR A 10 -5.85 -23.56 29.46
N ALA A 11 -6.30 -23.01 28.31
CA ALA A 11 -7.21 -23.66 27.39
C ALA A 11 -6.84 -23.31 25.95
N MET A 12 -7.31 -24.10 24.99
CA MET A 12 -7.22 -23.80 23.58
C MET A 12 -7.85 -22.44 23.28
N SER A 13 -7.04 -21.48 22.87
CA SER A 13 -7.49 -20.11 22.59
C SER A 13 -7.58 -19.86 21.09
N LYS A 14 -8.55 -19.05 20.67
CA LYS A 14 -8.75 -18.58 19.31
C LYS A 14 -8.25 -17.16 19.15
N ILE A 15 -7.24 -16.97 18.31
CA ILE A 15 -6.68 -15.68 17.97
C ILE A 15 -7.14 -15.29 16.57
N LEU A 16 -8.01 -14.29 16.50
CA LEU A 16 -8.57 -13.79 15.25
C LEU A 16 -7.79 -12.57 14.77
N VAL A 17 -7.27 -12.63 13.55
CA VAL A 17 -6.56 -11.53 12.89
C VAL A 17 -7.39 -11.01 11.72
N LEU A 18 -7.79 -9.75 11.78
CA LEU A 18 -8.52 -9.07 10.71
C LEU A 18 -7.53 -8.37 9.78
N GLY A 19 -7.53 -8.77 8.52
CA GLY A 19 -6.62 -8.27 7.48
C GLY A 19 -5.40 -9.17 7.28
N ALA A 20 -5.01 -9.35 6.02
CA ALA A 20 -3.83 -10.10 5.60
C ALA A 20 -2.83 -9.23 4.82
N GLY A 21 -2.79 -7.92 5.09
CA GLY A 21 -1.73 -7.02 4.64
C GLY A 21 -0.43 -7.22 5.43
N ILE A 22 0.51 -6.30 5.30
CA ILE A 22 1.85 -6.41 5.93
C ILE A 22 1.73 -6.72 7.43
N ALA A 23 0.92 -5.94 8.16
CA ALA A 23 0.77 -6.11 9.61
C ALA A 23 0.09 -7.43 9.98
N GLY A 24 -1.08 -7.73 9.40
CA GLY A 24 -1.84 -8.93 9.74
C GLY A 24 -1.18 -10.23 9.30
N HIS A 25 -0.60 -10.26 8.12
CA HIS A 25 0.17 -11.42 7.64
C HIS A 25 1.38 -11.70 8.55
N THR A 26 2.15 -10.65 8.89
CA THR A 26 3.30 -10.77 9.80
C THR A 26 2.88 -11.22 11.18
N ALA A 27 1.85 -10.60 11.76
CA ALA A 27 1.31 -10.99 13.06
C ALA A 27 0.90 -12.47 13.06
N SER A 28 0.15 -12.92 12.05
CA SER A 28 -0.32 -14.31 11.93
C SER A 28 0.84 -15.31 11.84
N ALA A 29 1.88 -14.98 11.05
CA ALA A 29 3.07 -15.82 10.91
C ALA A 29 3.81 -15.97 12.24
N TYR A 30 4.01 -14.87 12.98
CA TYR A 30 4.69 -14.91 14.27
C TYR A 30 3.83 -15.55 15.37
N LEU A 31 2.53 -15.29 15.40
CA LEU A 31 1.61 -15.96 16.32
C LEU A 31 1.68 -17.48 16.12
N ARG A 32 1.59 -17.96 14.88
CA ARG A 32 1.68 -19.40 14.63
C ARG A 32 3.03 -19.99 14.97
N LYS A 33 4.12 -19.22 14.83
CA LYS A 33 5.46 -19.64 15.17
C LYS A 33 5.70 -19.75 16.69
N TRP A 34 5.10 -18.82 17.45
CA TRP A 34 5.39 -18.70 18.89
C TRP A 34 4.38 -19.39 19.80
N LEU A 35 3.15 -19.54 19.33
CA LEU A 35 2.11 -20.20 20.11
C LEU A 35 2.17 -21.71 19.95
N PRO A 36 1.91 -22.47 21.02
CA PRO A 36 1.70 -23.90 20.97
C PRO A 36 0.62 -24.33 19.96
N GLY A 37 0.71 -25.55 19.46
CA GLY A 37 -0.15 -26.06 18.39
C GLY A 37 -1.64 -26.14 18.71
N GLU A 38 -1.98 -26.21 19.98
CA GLU A 38 -3.39 -26.24 20.47
C GLU A 38 -4.13 -24.91 20.30
N HIS A 39 -3.42 -23.78 20.15
CA HIS A 39 -4.07 -22.49 19.89
C HIS A 39 -4.40 -22.35 18.40
N GLU A 40 -5.59 -21.84 18.10
CA GLU A 40 -6.04 -21.60 16.74
C GLU A 40 -5.74 -20.15 16.31
N VAL A 41 -5.03 -19.98 15.21
CA VAL A 41 -4.83 -18.67 14.56
C VAL A 41 -5.72 -18.61 13.33
N ILE A 42 -6.66 -17.65 13.34
CA ILE A 42 -7.64 -17.45 12.28
C ILE A 42 -7.34 -16.12 11.60
N VAL A 43 -7.27 -16.11 10.28
CA VAL A 43 -7.10 -14.87 9.48
C VAL A 43 -8.32 -14.64 8.62
N VAL A 44 -8.89 -13.45 8.72
CA VAL A 44 -9.99 -12.99 7.87
C VAL A 44 -9.49 -11.88 6.97
N SER A 45 -9.60 -12.06 5.65
CA SER A 45 -9.26 -11.05 4.66
C SER A 45 -10.10 -11.20 3.40
N PRO A 46 -10.62 -10.11 2.80
CA PRO A 46 -11.40 -10.20 1.58
C PRO A 46 -10.59 -10.58 0.34
N ASN A 47 -9.25 -10.44 0.40
CA ASN A 47 -8.36 -10.66 -0.73
C ASN A 47 -7.74 -12.05 -0.69
N SER A 48 -7.74 -12.76 -1.81
CA SER A 48 -7.10 -14.08 -1.97
C SER A 48 -5.57 -14.04 -2.05
N TYR A 49 -5.00 -12.85 -2.23
CA TYR A 49 -3.57 -12.63 -2.39
C TYR A 49 -3.02 -11.73 -1.29
N TYR A 50 -1.82 -12.05 -0.81
CA TYR A 50 -0.94 -11.10 -0.17
C TYR A 50 -0.32 -10.19 -1.22
N GLN A 51 -0.16 -8.91 -0.91
CA GLN A 51 0.47 -7.94 -1.78
C GLN A 51 1.67 -7.29 -1.07
N TRP A 52 2.83 -7.31 -1.73
CA TRP A 52 4.01 -6.57 -1.28
C TRP A 52 3.96 -5.15 -1.85
N ILE A 53 3.26 -4.26 -1.14
CA ILE A 53 2.99 -2.87 -1.56
C ILE A 53 4.25 -2.08 -1.93
N PRO A 54 5.39 -2.16 -1.20
CA PRO A 54 6.58 -1.36 -1.53
C PRO A 54 7.10 -1.57 -2.96
N SER A 55 6.84 -2.71 -3.58
CA SER A 55 7.29 -2.99 -4.95
C SER A 55 6.31 -2.56 -6.05
N ASN A 56 5.15 -2.00 -5.70
CA ASN A 56 4.20 -1.52 -6.71
C ASN A 56 4.78 -0.43 -7.61
N ILE A 57 5.68 0.42 -7.09
CA ILE A 57 6.39 1.42 -7.89
C ILE A 57 7.18 0.79 -9.04
N TRP A 58 7.72 -0.42 -8.85
CA TRP A 58 8.44 -1.15 -9.89
C TRP A 58 7.50 -1.75 -10.93
N VAL A 59 6.29 -2.15 -10.51
CA VAL A 59 5.22 -2.55 -11.45
C VAL A 59 4.78 -1.34 -12.27
N GLY A 60 4.60 -0.17 -11.63
CA GLY A 60 4.18 1.07 -12.27
C GLY A 60 5.15 1.63 -13.32
N VAL A 61 6.37 1.12 -13.39
CA VAL A 61 7.36 1.46 -14.41
C VAL A 61 7.79 0.25 -15.25
N GLY A 62 7.09 -0.88 -15.13
CA GLY A 62 7.30 -2.08 -15.94
C GLY A 62 8.56 -2.89 -15.61
N ARG A 63 9.15 -2.71 -14.43
CA ARG A 63 10.35 -3.47 -13.99
C ARG A 63 10.00 -4.73 -13.23
N MET A 64 8.78 -4.82 -12.69
CA MET A 64 8.24 -6.02 -12.08
C MET A 64 6.85 -6.31 -12.65
N THR A 65 6.48 -7.58 -12.62
CA THR A 65 5.12 -8.03 -12.96
C THR A 65 4.27 -8.09 -11.69
N ILE A 66 2.94 -8.12 -11.86
CA ILE A 66 2.00 -8.31 -10.74
C ILE A 66 2.33 -9.58 -9.95
N ASP A 67 2.67 -10.67 -10.63
CA ASP A 67 2.91 -11.96 -9.97
C ASP A 67 4.23 -12.01 -9.17
N GLN A 68 5.14 -11.06 -9.40
CA GLN A 68 6.35 -10.91 -8.59
C GLN A 68 6.11 -10.16 -7.27
N VAL A 69 4.99 -9.42 -7.16
CA VAL A 69 4.67 -8.60 -5.98
C VAL A 69 3.49 -9.15 -5.17
N ARG A 70 2.97 -10.32 -5.53
CA ARG A 70 1.86 -10.97 -4.80
C ARG A 70 2.02 -12.49 -4.76
N PHE A 71 1.39 -13.11 -3.77
CA PHE A 71 1.24 -14.57 -3.70
C PHE A 71 -0.10 -14.95 -3.07
N LYS A 72 -0.58 -16.17 -3.37
CA LYS A 72 -1.84 -16.70 -2.84
C LYS A 72 -1.73 -16.98 -1.34
N LEU A 73 -2.71 -16.49 -0.55
CA LEU A 73 -2.73 -16.66 0.90
C LEU A 73 -3.12 -18.08 1.32
N ALA A 74 -4.17 -18.64 0.74
CA ALA A 74 -4.74 -19.92 1.16
C ALA A 74 -3.73 -21.07 1.19
N PRO A 75 -2.90 -21.34 0.14
CA PRO A 75 -1.92 -22.42 0.19
C PRO A 75 -0.86 -22.23 1.27
N LEU A 76 -0.42 -20.96 1.49
CA LEU A 76 0.59 -20.64 2.48
C LEU A 76 0.07 -20.83 3.90
N TYR A 77 -1.13 -20.30 4.18
CA TYR A 77 -1.74 -20.42 5.50
C TYR A 77 -2.09 -21.87 5.85
N LYS A 78 -2.57 -22.65 4.87
CA LYS A 78 -2.75 -24.10 5.04
C LYS A 78 -1.46 -24.78 5.46
N LYS A 79 -0.34 -24.49 4.80
CA LYS A 79 0.97 -25.04 5.12
C LYS A 79 1.43 -24.66 6.54
N TRP A 80 1.05 -23.49 7.03
CA TRP A 80 1.42 -23.00 8.36
C TRP A 80 0.45 -23.42 9.46
N GLY A 81 -0.66 -24.10 9.14
CA GLY A 81 -1.69 -24.45 10.12
C GLY A 81 -2.46 -23.22 10.61
N ILE A 82 -2.64 -22.21 9.76
CA ILE A 82 -3.45 -21.03 9.99
C ILE A 82 -4.79 -21.24 9.29
N VAL A 83 -5.89 -21.03 10.00
CA VAL A 83 -7.23 -21.04 9.42
C VAL A 83 -7.45 -19.74 8.64
N TYR A 84 -7.69 -19.85 7.35
CA TYR A 84 -7.90 -18.70 6.49
C TYR A 84 -9.36 -18.65 6.01
N LYS A 85 -10.02 -17.52 6.26
CA LYS A 85 -11.36 -17.21 5.76
C LYS A 85 -11.26 -16.04 4.78
N GLN A 86 -11.52 -16.30 3.49
CA GLN A 86 -11.58 -15.25 2.47
C GLN A 86 -12.91 -14.51 2.60
N ALA A 87 -12.94 -13.54 3.50
CA ALA A 87 -14.14 -12.83 3.89
C ALA A 87 -13.83 -11.39 4.31
N ARG A 88 -14.83 -10.54 4.25
CA ARG A 88 -14.81 -9.18 4.77
C ARG A 88 -15.38 -9.17 6.20
N ALA A 89 -14.68 -8.56 7.15
CA ALA A 89 -15.24 -8.26 8.47
C ALA A 89 -16.32 -7.17 8.31
N VAL A 90 -17.51 -7.44 8.84
CA VAL A 90 -18.68 -6.54 8.77
C VAL A 90 -18.87 -5.80 10.08
N SER A 91 -18.84 -6.52 11.21
CA SER A 91 -18.97 -5.93 12.54
C SER A 91 -18.17 -6.70 13.58
N VAL A 92 -17.78 -6.01 14.65
CA VAL A 92 -17.08 -6.59 15.79
C VAL A 92 -17.99 -6.48 17.02
N HIS A 93 -18.15 -7.56 17.74
CA HIS A 93 -18.96 -7.67 18.96
C HIS A 93 -18.06 -8.14 20.11
N PRO A 94 -17.37 -7.25 20.82
CA PRO A 94 -16.38 -7.63 21.83
C PRO A 94 -16.98 -8.36 23.03
N GLU A 95 -18.19 -7.95 23.42
CA GLU A 95 -18.89 -8.50 24.59
C GLU A 95 -19.80 -9.70 24.25
N GLY A 96 -19.83 -10.11 22.97
CA GLY A 96 -20.74 -11.13 22.51
C GLY A 96 -22.21 -10.66 22.41
N ASP A 97 -23.13 -11.62 22.42
CA ASP A 97 -24.58 -11.39 22.47
C ASP A 97 -25.29 -12.55 23.22
N SER A 98 -26.61 -12.59 23.16
CA SER A 98 -27.39 -13.65 23.82
C SER A 98 -27.15 -15.07 23.27
N GLU A 99 -26.61 -15.19 22.03
CA GLU A 99 -26.33 -16.47 21.39
C GLU A 99 -24.86 -16.88 21.59
N ILE A 100 -23.93 -15.89 21.52
CA ILE A 100 -22.49 -16.10 21.65
C ILE A 100 -21.98 -15.19 22.77
N GLN A 101 -21.69 -15.79 23.93
CA GLN A 101 -21.24 -15.04 25.12
C GLN A 101 -19.78 -14.55 25.04
N SER A 102 -18.96 -15.13 24.15
CA SER A 102 -17.61 -14.65 23.86
C SER A 102 -17.62 -13.56 22.79
N GLY A 103 -16.55 -12.76 22.73
CA GLY A 103 -16.37 -11.82 21.61
C GLY A 103 -16.40 -12.54 20.26
N TYR A 104 -17.02 -11.93 19.25
CA TYR A 104 -17.05 -12.47 17.88
C TYR A 104 -17.00 -11.35 16.84
N VAL A 105 -16.65 -11.75 15.61
CA VAL A 105 -16.73 -10.89 14.42
C VAL A 105 -17.71 -11.51 13.43
N THR A 106 -18.64 -10.69 12.94
CA THR A 106 -19.48 -11.08 11.79
C THR A 106 -18.67 -10.85 10.51
N ILE A 107 -18.55 -11.88 9.70
CA ILE A 107 -17.86 -11.85 8.42
C ILE A 107 -18.81 -12.16 7.27
N GLU A 108 -18.52 -11.63 6.09
CA GLU A 108 -19.19 -11.94 4.82
C GLU A 108 -18.15 -12.51 3.85
N TYR A 109 -18.37 -13.73 3.38
CA TYR A 109 -17.45 -14.40 2.47
C TYR A 109 -17.38 -13.71 1.12
N THR A 110 -16.16 -13.65 0.55
CA THR A 110 -15.85 -13.01 -0.74
C THR A 110 -15.26 -13.97 -1.76
N SER A 111 -15.00 -15.25 -1.38
CA SER A 111 -14.59 -16.29 -2.32
C SER A 111 -15.76 -16.66 -3.25
N ASP A 112 -15.47 -17.11 -4.47
CA ASP A 112 -16.51 -17.41 -5.46
C ASP A 112 -17.47 -18.49 -4.98
N GLU A 113 -16.97 -19.51 -4.22
CA GLU A 113 -17.77 -20.64 -3.72
C GLU A 113 -18.72 -20.27 -2.57
N GLN A 114 -18.40 -19.22 -1.79
CA GLN A 114 -19.12 -18.87 -0.57
C GLN A 114 -19.64 -17.42 -0.57
N LYS A 115 -19.53 -16.71 -1.68
CA LYS A 115 -19.83 -15.29 -1.79
C LYS A 115 -21.18 -14.91 -1.20
N GLY A 116 -21.16 -13.94 -0.28
CA GLY A 116 -22.35 -13.42 0.39
C GLY A 116 -22.83 -14.24 1.59
N GLN A 117 -22.23 -15.40 1.87
CA GLN A 117 -22.52 -16.14 3.11
C GLN A 117 -22.01 -15.36 4.32
N ILE A 118 -22.77 -15.40 5.40
CA ILE A 118 -22.45 -14.72 6.65
C ILE A 118 -22.06 -15.77 7.70
N GLU A 119 -21.02 -15.48 8.48
CA GLU A 119 -20.59 -16.29 9.62
C GLU A 119 -20.25 -15.39 10.81
N LYS A 120 -20.56 -15.83 12.02
CA LYS A 120 -20.08 -15.27 13.28
C LYS A 120 -18.83 -16.05 13.72
N VAL A 121 -17.67 -15.42 13.76
CA VAL A 121 -16.39 -16.05 14.14
C VAL A 121 -16.04 -15.64 15.56
N PRO A 122 -16.14 -16.53 16.56
CA PRO A 122 -15.80 -16.22 17.93
C PRO A 122 -14.27 -16.11 18.10
N PHE A 123 -13.82 -15.31 19.07
CA PHE A 123 -12.42 -15.14 19.42
C PHE A 123 -12.23 -14.95 20.93
N ASP A 124 -11.04 -15.31 21.41
CA ASP A 124 -10.52 -14.95 22.73
C ASP A 124 -9.63 -13.72 22.65
N PHE A 125 -8.89 -13.58 21.52
CA PHE A 125 -8.01 -12.44 21.23
C PHE A 125 -8.26 -11.95 19.81
N LEU A 126 -8.33 -10.62 19.66
CA LEU A 126 -8.53 -9.96 18.37
C LEU A 126 -7.33 -9.06 18.01
N VAL A 127 -6.79 -9.29 16.83
CA VAL A 127 -5.79 -8.38 16.21
C VAL A 127 -6.45 -7.67 15.04
N ASN A 128 -6.66 -6.35 15.18
CA ASN A 128 -7.19 -5.53 14.09
C ASN A 128 -6.04 -5.00 13.23
N ALA A 129 -5.91 -5.51 12.02
CA ALA A 129 -4.89 -5.16 11.03
C ALA A 129 -5.50 -4.91 9.64
N ILE A 130 -6.72 -4.35 9.58
CA ILE A 130 -7.46 -4.12 8.33
C ILE A 130 -6.83 -3.06 7.43
N GLY A 131 -5.92 -2.24 7.97
CA GLY A 131 -5.27 -1.15 7.22
C GLY A 131 -6.20 0.02 6.86
N PRO A 132 -5.68 1.02 6.16
CA PRO A 132 -6.46 2.16 5.69
C PRO A 132 -7.21 1.84 4.40
N LYS A 133 -8.33 2.53 4.17
CA LYS A 133 -9.00 2.60 2.86
C LYS A 133 -8.43 3.76 2.05
N LEU A 134 -8.10 3.52 0.78
CA LEU A 134 -7.72 4.58 -0.14
C LEU A 134 -8.93 5.47 -0.44
N ASN A 135 -8.82 6.77 -0.17
CA ASN A 135 -9.91 7.73 -0.33
C ASN A 135 -9.62 8.69 -1.49
N PHE A 136 -9.67 8.17 -2.73
CA PHE A 136 -9.52 9.01 -3.93
C PHE A 136 -10.66 10.02 -4.10
N GLU A 137 -11.82 9.75 -3.51
CA GLU A 137 -13.00 10.61 -3.62
C GLU A 137 -12.85 11.93 -2.85
N ALA A 138 -11.86 12.02 -1.95
CA ALA A 138 -11.55 13.25 -1.24
C ALA A 138 -11.11 14.41 -2.17
N THR A 139 -10.67 14.09 -3.38
CA THR A 139 -10.34 15.07 -4.42
C THR A 139 -11.12 14.75 -5.69
N GLU A 140 -11.87 15.71 -6.21
CA GLU A 140 -12.69 15.55 -7.41
C GLU A 140 -11.82 15.16 -8.62
N GLY A 141 -12.20 14.11 -9.33
CA GLY A 141 -11.51 13.61 -10.51
C GLY A 141 -10.20 12.84 -10.23
N LEU A 142 -9.76 12.71 -8.98
CA LEU A 142 -8.56 11.95 -8.62
C LEU A 142 -8.85 10.44 -8.58
N GLY A 143 -7.87 9.65 -8.98
CA GLY A 143 -7.82 8.20 -8.79
C GLY A 143 -7.94 7.37 -10.06
N PRO A 144 -7.63 6.08 -9.96
CA PRO A 144 -7.83 5.10 -11.03
C PRO A 144 -9.28 5.03 -11.48
N GLY A 145 -9.49 4.87 -12.78
CA GLY A 145 -10.83 4.92 -13.37
C GLY A 145 -11.44 6.33 -13.50
N LYS A 146 -10.70 7.37 -13.04
CA LYS A 146 -11.00 8.80 -13.26
C LYS A 146 -9.88 9.42 -14.09
N ASN A 147 -9.34 10.57 -13.67
CA ASN A 147 -8.39 11.35 -14.48
C ASN A 147 -6.92 11.14 -14.08
N THR A 148 -6.62 10.31 -13.08
CA THR A 148 -5.25 10.02 -12.67
C THR A 148 -5.00 8.51 -12.49
N VAL A 149 -3.74 8.12 -12.46
CA VAL A 149 -3.28 6.77 -12.10
C VAL A 149 -2.70 6.77 -10.69
N SER A 150 -2.45 5.58 -10.14
CA SER A 150 -1.89 5.40 -8.81
C SER A 150 -0.96 4.19 -8.79
N VAL A 151 -0.07 4.11 -7.80
CA VAL A 151 0.76 2.93 -7.53
C VAL A 151 0.45 2.31 -6.15
N CYS A 152 -0.67 2.68 -5.54
CA CYS A 152 -1.03 2.21 -4.20
C CYS A 152 -1.42 0.73 -4.15
N THR A 153 -1.87 0.13 -5.26
CA THR A 153 -2.12 -1.31 -5.39
C THR A 153 -1.45 -1.86 -6.64
N TYR A 154 -1.26 -3.18 -6.71
CA TYR A 154 -0.65 -3.81 -7.90
C TYR A 154 -1.46 -3.59 -9.18
N SER A 155 -2.79 -3.58 -9.09
CA SER A 155 -3.66 -3.32 -10.25
C SER A 155 -3.57 -1.87 -10.72
N HIS A 156 -3.58 -0.91 -9.79
CA HIS A 156 -3.36 0.50 -10.13
C HIS A 156 -1.97 0.74 -10.74
N ALA A 157 -0.96 0.06 -10.21
CA ALA A 157 0.41 0.16 -10.74
C ALA A 157 0.51 -0.42 -12.16
N ALA A 158 -0.19 -1.51 -12.46
CA ALA A 158 -0.26 -2.04 -13.82
C ALA A 158 -0.93 -1.05 -14.78
N GLU A 159 -2.05 -0.43 -14.38
CA GLU A 159 -2.69 0.63 -15.16
C GLU A 159 -1.75 1.83 -15.36
N ALA A 160 -1.01 2.23 -14.31
CA ALA A 160 -0.02 3.30 -14.42
C ALA A 160 1.07 2.98 -15.45
N TRP A 161 1.54 1.72 -15.48
CA TRP A 161 2.49 1.27 -16.48
C TRP A 161 1.93 1.33 -17.90
N GLU A 162 0.68 0.88 -18.12
CA GLU A 162 0.02 0.95 -19.42
C GLU A 162 -0.09 2.40 -19.91
N LYS A 163 -0.48 3.34 -19.06
CA LYS A 163 -0.52 4.77 -19.37
C LYS A 163 0.85 5.35 -19.67
N LEU A 164 1.87 4.96 -18.92
CA LEU A 164 3.25 5.39 -19.15
C LEU A 164 3.77 4.90 -20.51
N GLN A 165 3.45 3.66 -20.92
CA GLN A 165 3.77 3.14 -22.25
C GLN A 165 3.08 3.94 -23.37
N GLN A 166 1.83 4.36 -23.18
CA GLN A 166 1.13 5.23 -24.14
C GLN A 166 1.84 6.58 -24.27
N CYS A 167 2.32 7.18 -23.17
CA CYS A 167 3.13 8.40 -23.20
C CYS A 167 4.44 8.17 -23.97
N PHE A 168 5.15 7.08 -23.72
CA PHE A 168 6.38 6.77 -24.47
C PHE A 168 6.11 6.63 -25.97
N SER A 169 5.01 6.00 -26.35
CA SER A 169 4.63 5.85 -27.77
C SER A 169 4.35 7.19 -28.45
N LYS A 170 3.74 8.15 -27.74
CA LYS A 170 3.56 9.53 -28.21
C LYS A 170 4.88 10.27 -28.33
N MET A 171 5.72 10.18 -27.29
CA MET A 171 7.04 10.81 -27.27
C MET A 171 7.94 10.32 -28.41
N GLN A 172 7.90 9.01 -28.73
CA GLN A 172 8.64 8.45 -29.87
C GLN A 172 8.19 9.02 -31.23
N LYS A 173 6.99 9.59 -31.30
CA LYS A 173 6.47 10.32 -32.46
C LYS A 173 6.78 11.81 -32.42
N GLY A 174 7.55 12.29 -31.42
CA GLY A 174 7.90 13.68 -31.24
C GLY A 174 6.93 14.52 -30.42
N GLU A 175 5.88 13.91 -29.85
CA GLU A 175 4.89 14.61 -29.03
C GLU A 175 5.40 14.81 -27.60
N LYS A 176 5.50 16.06 -27.15
CA LYS A 176 5.86 16.37 -25.76
C LYS A 176 4.79 15.86 -24.79
N GLN A 177 5.24 15.30 -23.67
CA GLN A 177 4.36 14.83 -22.59
C GLN A 177 4.70 15.53 -21.28
N LYS A 178 3.68 15.83 -20.48
CA LYS A 178 3.80 16.41 -19.15
C LYS A 178 3.44 15.36 -18.10
N PHE A 179 4.30 15.22 -17.09
CA PHE A 179 4.11 14.29 -15.98
C PHE A 179 4.00 15.08 -14.69
N LEU A 180 2.83 15.05 -14.05
CA LEU A 180 2.62 15.58 -12.71
C LEU A 180 2.56 14.39 -11.75
N ILE A 181 3.54 14.26 -10.86
CA ILE A 181 3.68 13.14 -9.93
C ILE A 181 3.87 13.68 -8.52
N GLY A 182 3.20 13.07 -7.57
CA GLY A 182 3.31 13.48 -6.16
C GLY A 182 2.13 13.02 -5.32
N THR A 183 1.76 13.82 -4.33
CA THR A 183 0.64 13.56 -3.42
C THR A 183 -0.61 14.32 -3.86
N GLY A 184 -1.71 13.59 -4.08
CA GLY A 184 -2.91 14.16 -4.69
C GLY A 184 -3.81 14.96 -3.74
N HIS A 185 -3.73 14.75 -2.42
CA HIS A 185 -4.60 15.42 -1.44
C HIS A 185 -3.76 16.18 -0.40
N PRO A 186 -4.27 17.34 0.12
CA PRO A 186 -3.54 18.14 1.11
C PRO A 186 -3.12 17.38 2.38
N THR A 187 -3.84 16.33 2.74
CA THR A 187 -3.53 15.48 3.91
C THR A 187 -2.87 14.15 3.56
N ALA A 188 -2.41 13.97 2.31
CA ALA A 188 -1.68 12.76 1.93
C ALA A 188 -0.35 12.67 2.68
N THR A 189 0.05 11.46 3.07
CA THR A 189 1.16 11.23 4.01
C THR A 189 2.31 10.41 3.45
N CYS A 190 2.18 9.77 2.30
CA CYS A 190 3.21 8.87 1.77
C CYS A 190 4.01 9.52 0.63
N GLN A 191 4.76 10.59 0.93
CA GLN A 191 5.60 11.29 -0.03
C GLN A 191 6.75 10.42 -0.55
N GLY A 192 7.31 9.55 0.30
CA GLY A 192 8.43 8.68 -0.06
C GLY A 192 8.15 7.80 -1.28
N ALA A 193 6.99 7.14 -1.33
CA ALA A 193 6.61 6.31 -2.47
C ALA A 193 6.46 7.11 -3.78
N ALA A 194 5.89 8.30 -3.70
CA ALA A 194 5.76 9.18 -4.85
C ALA A 194 7.13 9.71 -5.32
N PHE A 195 8.04 10.01 -4.37
CA PHE A 195 9.42 10.41 -4.66
C PHE A 195 10.20 9.29 -5.36
N GLU A 196 10.10 8.06 -4.90
CA GLU A 196 10.71 6.92 -5.58
C GLU A 196 10.09 6.71 -6.97
N TYR A 197 8.79 6.86 -7.10
CA TYR A 197 8.10 6.67 -8.38
C TYR A 197 8.51 7.71 -9.42
N ILE A 198 8.59 9.01 -9.07
CA ILE A 198 9.00 10.07 -10.02
C ILE A 198 10.42 9.85 -10.53
N LEU A 199 11.36 9.41 -9.68
CA LEU A 199 12.71 9.09 -10.08
C LEU A 199 12.79 7.85 -10.98
N ASN A 200 11.93 6.87 -10.75
CA ASN A 200 11.83 5.70 -11.63
C ASN A 200 11.22 6.05 -13.00
N VAL A 201 10.24 6.94 -13.05
CA VAL A 201 9.67 7.45 -14.31
C VAL A 201 10.73 8.24 -15.07
N ASP A 202 11.46 9.17 -14.44
CA ASP A 202 12.58 9.90 -15.05
C ASP A 202 13.63 8.93 -15.61
N TYR A 203 14.00 7.92 -14.84
CA TYR A 203 14.96 6.91 -15.29
C TYR A 203 14.48 6.18 -16.56
N GLU A 204 13.20 5.76 -16.61
CA GLU A 204 12.67 5.04 -17.79
C GLU A 204 12.56 5.95 -19.02
N ILE A 205 12.30 7.24 -18.83
CA ILE A 205 12.32 8.27 -19.88
C ILE A 205 13.74 8.41 -20.44
N ARG A 206 14.74 8.62 -19.59
CA ARG A 206 16.16 8.78 -19.98
C ARG A 206 16.73 7.53 -20.62
N LYS A 207 16.41 6.35 -20.10
CA LYS A 207 16.80 5.07 -20.71
C LYS A 207 16.35 4.94 -22.16
N ARG A 208 15.25 5.59 -22.51
CA ARG A 208 14.69 5.63 -23.87
C ARG A 208 15.17 6.84 -24.68
N LYS A 209 15.99 7.72 -24.11
CA LYS A 209 16.48 8.97 -24.69
C LYS A 209 15.32 9.92 -25.10
N LEU A 210 14.32 10.03 -24.25
CA LEU A 210 13.10 10.83 -24.48
C LEU A 210 13.02 12.05 -23.56
N GLU A 211 14.07 12.37 -22.79
CA GLU A 211 14.09 13.44 -21.79
C GLU A 211 13.78 14.83 -22.37
N ASN A 212 14.14 15.10 -23.61
CA ASN A 212 13.85 16.37 -24.30
C ASN A 212 12.36 16.55 -24.65
N LEU A 213 11.56 15.48 -24.56
CA LEU A 213 10.12 15.47 -24.83
C LEU A 213 9.30 15.32 -23.55
N ALA A 214 9.93 15.30 -22.37
CA ALA A 214 9.29 15.16 -21.08
C ALA A 214 9.38 16.44 -20.26
N GLU A 215 8.27 16.88 -19.71
CA GLU A 215 8.23 17.87 -18.64
C GLU A 215 7.75 17.18 -17.36
N ILE A 216 8.64 17.03 -16.35
CA ILE A 216 8.31 16.35 -15.11
C ILE A 216 8.17 17.38 -13.99
N THR A 217 7.05 17.32 -13.27
CA THR A 217 6.76 18.20 -12.14
C THR A 217 6.34 17.37 -10.93
N TRP A 218 6.99 17.62 -9.81
CA TRP A 218 6.59 17.13 -8.49
C TRP A 218 5.53 18.06 -7.88
N ILE A 219 4.52 17.49 -7.21
CA ILE A 219 3.58 18.24 -6.39
C ILE A 219 3.41 17.56 -5.03
N SER A 220 3.47 18.36 -3.96
CA SER A 220 3.37 17.85 -2.61
C SER A 220 2.81 18.90 -1.65
N ASN A 221 2.13 18.42 -0.61
CA ASN A 221 1.72 19.20 0.54
C ASN A 221 2.85 19.48 1.54
N GLU A 222 4.06 18.93 1.28
CA GLU A 222 5.23 19.13 2.14
C GLU A 222 5.59 20.60 2.29
N TYR A 223 6.06 20.97 3.49
CA TYR A 223 6.60 22.31 3.73
C TYR A 223 7.92 22.53 2.97
N GLU A 224 8.78 21.53 3.00
CA GLU A 224 10.03 21.50 2.23
C GLU A 224 10.17 20.15 1.50
N LEU A 225 10.89 20.16 0.37
CA LEU A 225 11.24 18.90 -0.31
C LEU A 225 12.04 17.99 0.62
N GLY A 226 11.72 16.68 0.60
CA GLY A 226 12.40 15.71 1.42
C GLY A 226 11.98 15.70 2.89
N ASP A 227 10.88 16.33 3.20
CA ASP A 227 10.21 16.20 4.49
C ASP A 227 9.74 14.75 4.73
N PHE A 228 9.20 14.11 3.70
CA PHE A 228 8.71 12.72 3.73
C PHE A 228 7.70 12.41 4.83
N GLY A 229 6.97 13.42 5.32
CA GLY A 229 5.98 13.30 6.38
C GLY A 229 6.58 13.16 7.79
N MET A 230 7.87 13.41 7.95
CA MET A 230 8.59 13.27 9.23
C MET A 230 9.38 14.53 9.64
N GLY A 231 9.19 15.66 8.96
CA GLY A 231 9.93 16.89 9.21
C GLY A 231 11.36 16.91 8.64
N GLY A 232 11.65 15.95 7.75
CA GLY A 232 12.97 15.76 7.17
C GLY A 232 13.91 14.90 8.02
N ALA A 233 15.09 14.64 7.47
CA ALA A 233 16.13 13.85 8.09
C ALA A 233 17.53 14.32 7.64
N PHE A 234 18.58 13.77 8.24
CA PHE A 234 19.96 13.96 7.82
C PHE A 234 20.53 12.64 7.28
N ILE A 235 21.17 12.72 6.13
CA ILE A 235 21.89 11.61 5.51
C ILE A 235 23.38 11.78 5.82
N LYS A 236 23.98 10.77 6.43
CA LYS A 236 25.44 10.73 6.69
C LYS A 236 26.06 9.63 5.83
N LYS A 237 27.04 10.01 4.99
CA LYS A 237 27.80 9.06 4.17
C LYS A 237 29.23 9.56 3.98
N GLY A 238 30.21 8.70 4.26
CA GLY A 238 31.62 8.99 4.02
C GLY A 238 32.15 10.25 4.73
N GLY A 239 31.65 10.57 5.92
CA GLY A 239 32.00 11.78 6.68
C GLY A 239 31.18 13.02 6.32
N TYR A 240 30.41 13.00 5.23
CA TYR A 240 29.51 14.08 4.84
C TYR A 240 28.15 13.92 5.49
N VAL A 241 27.55 15.07 5.86
CA VAL A 241 26.17 15.15 6.36
C VAL A 241 25.40 16.12 5.48
N THR A 242 24.26 15.69 4.97
CA THR A 242 23.33 16.54 4.20
C THR A 242 21.91 16.33 4.68
N SER A 243 21.07 17.37 4.61
CA SER A 243 19.65 17.22 4.88
C SER A 243 18.95 16.52 3.71
N THR A 244 17.85 15.83 3.98
CA THR A 244 16.98 15.27 2.94
C THR A 244 16.44 16.33 2.00
N LYS A 245 16.25 17.58 2.46
CA LYS A 245 15.92 18.73 1.62
C LYS A 245 16.97 18.95 0.53
N VAL A 246 18.21 19.19 0.92
CA VAL A 246 19.32 19.45 -0.03
C VAL A 246 19.54 18.26 -0.96
N PHE A 247 19.43 17.04 -0.41
CA PHE A 247 19.53 15.82 -1.20
C PHE A 247 18.46 15.76 -2.29
N THR A 248 17.17 15.97 -1.94
CA THR A 248 16.05 15.92 -2.87
C THR A 248 16.10 17.02 -3.90
N GLU A 249 16.38 18.27 -3.47
CA GLU A 249 16.56 19.42 -4.39
C GLU A 249 17.67 19.15 -5.40
N SER A 250 18.81 18.62 -4.96
CA SER A 250 19.93 18.28 -5.85
C SER A 250 19.54 17.25 -6.91
N PHE A 251 18.79 16.22 -6.52
CA PHE A 251 18.29 15.22 -7.47
C PHE A 251 17.34 15.81 -8.49
N PHE A 252 16.43 16.68 -8.08
CA PHE A 252 15.46 17.30 -8.97
C PHE A 252 16.11 18.29 -9.92
N VAL A 253 16.99 19.15 -9.42
CA VAL A 253 17.77 20.09 -10.25
C VAL A 253 18.59 19.35 -11.30
N GLN A 254 19.35 18.33 -10.90
CA GLN A 254 20.17 17.53 -11.82
C GLN A 254 19.35 16.89 -12.95
N ARG A 255 18.07 16.61 -12.70
CA ARG A 255 17.18 15.94 -13.66
C ARG A 255 16.24 16.88 -14.40
N GLY A 256 16.25 18.17 -14.07
CA GLY A 256 15.32 19.15 -14.64
C GLY A 256 13.88 18.93 -14.17
N ILE A 257 13.68 18.27 -13.02
CA ILE A 257 12.37 18.08 -12.41
C ILE A 257 11.98 19.37 -11.68
N ARG A 258 10.84 19.93 -12.04
CA ARG A 258 10.25 21.09 -11.35
C ARG A 258 9.46 20.61 -10.14
N TRP A 259 9.17 21.51 -9.19
CA TRP A 259 8.36 21.16 -8.02
C TRP A 259 7.45 22.28 -7.55
N ILE A 260 6.33 21.85 -6.99
CA ILE A 260 5.33 22.66 -6.32
C ILE A 260 5.16 22.06 -4.92
N LYS A 261 5.48 22.81 -3.88
CA LYS A 261 5.34 22.41 -2.48
C LYS A 261 4.25 23.20 -1.78
N GLN A 262 3.83 22.79 -0.58
CA GLN A 262 2.76 23.39 0.19
C GLN A 262 1.45 23.50 -0.62
N ALA A 263 1.21 22.52 -1.48
CA ALA A 263 0.08 22.49 -2.39
C ALA A 263 -0.72 21.20 -2.23
N GLY A 264 -2.02 21.31 -2.37
CA GLY A 264 -2.94 20.19 -2.44
C GLY A 264 -3.77 20.26 -3.70
N VAL A 265 -3.99 19.14 -4.36
CA VAL A 265 -4.87 19.08 -5.52
C VAL A 265 -6.31 19.11 -5.06
N ILE A 266 -7.09 20.07 -5.53
CA ILE A 266 -8.51 20.22 -5.20
C ILE A 266 -9.43 19.60 -6.25
N LYS A 267 -8.94 19.49 -7.49
CA LYS A 267 -9.67 18.90 -8.62
C LYS A 267 -8.73 18.46 -9.72
N VAL A 268 -9.08 17.40 -10.42
CA VAL A 268 -8.40 16.93 -11.65
C VAL A 268 -9.44 16.80 -12.76
N GLU A 269 -9.26 17.55 -13.85
CA GLU A 269 -10.16 17.53 -14.99
C GLU A 269 -9.65 16.60 -16.09
N PRO A 270 -10.55 16.09 -16.96
CA PRO A 270 -10.14 15.26 -18.12
C PRO A 270 -9.23 16.06 -19.06
N GLY A 271 -8.12 15.45 -19.50
CA GLY A 271 -7.23 16.03 -20.52
C GLY A 271 -6.28 17.13 -20.03
N VAL A 272 -6.19 17.32 -18.72
CA VAL A 272 -5.27 18.30 -18.10
C VAL A 272 -4.01 17.60 -17.60
#